data_044d303dfcaf48f851edfdcf745ce52c
#
_entry.id   044d303dfcaf48f851edfdcf745ce52c
#
_cell.length_a   1.000
_cell.length_b   1.000
_cell.length_c   1.000
_cell.angle_alpha   90.00
_cell.angle_beta   90.00
_cell.angle_gamma   90.00
#
_symmetry.space_group_name_H-M   'P 1'
#
loop_
_entity.id
_entity.type
_entity.pdbx_description
1 polymer ?
#
loop_
_entity_poly.entity_id
_entity_poly.type
_entity_poly.pdbx_seq_one_letter_code
_entity_poly.pdbx_strand_id
1 'polypeptide(L)'
;HQVNLEHLFGGVRQQQTSGGRVCFPDTLVGTDSHTTMINAVGVVGWGVGGIEAEAAMLGQPVYFLTPDVVGVELVGRLREGVTATDLVLTVTELLRHQKVVGTFVEYYGEGASTLTVTDRATLANMAPEYGATMGFFPVDHKTVNYLRTTGHSEADCELFEAYFRAQGLFGIPHGGQIDYSRSVRLDLSTIVPSLAGPKRPQDRVELPEMASVFNTLFSAVEA
;
A
#
# COMPACT_ATOMS: atom_id res chain seq x y z
N HIS A 1 14.86 2.42 6.75
CA HIS A 1 15.17 2.58 5.31
C HIS A 1 13.93 2.89 4.47
N GLN A 2 12.77 2.43 4.86
CA GLN A 2 11.52 2.74 4.15
C GLN A 2 10.93 4.12 4.50
N VAL A 3 11.49 4.82 5.44
CA VAL A 3 11.01 6.15 5.89
C VAL A 3 11.18 7.21 4.81
N ASN A 4 12.20 7.07 3.97
CA ASN A 4 12.55 8.02 2.92
C ASN A 4 12.16 7.49 1.54
N LEU A 5 10.87 7.29 1.31
CA LEU A 5 10.33 6.75 0.05
C LEU A 5 10.74 7.60 -1.16
N GLU A 6 10.87 8.91 -0.98
CA GLU A 6 11.25 9.87 -2.02
C GLU A 6 12.61 9.59 -2.66
N HIS A 7 13.49 8.84 -2.00
CA HIS A 7 14.79 8.44 -2.54
C HIS A 7 14.75 7.10 -3.29
N LEU A 8 13.64 6.36 -3.21
CA LEU A 8 13.53 5.02 -3.79
C LEU A 8 12.94 5.01 -5.19
N PHE A 9 12.43 6.13 -5.67
CA PHE A 9 11.84 6.21 -7.01
C PHE A 9 12.02 7.61 -7.61
N GLY A 10 11.97 7.67 -8.95
CA GLY A 10 12.09 8.92 -9.71
C GLY A 10 10.76 9.49 -10.23
N GLY A 11 9.62 8.93 -9.77
CA GLY A 11 8.30 9.34 -10.20
C GLY A 11 7.99 8.90 -11.63
N VAL A 12 8.25 9.78 -12.58
CA VAL A 12 8.13 9.51 -14.02
C VAL A 12 9.50 9.53 -14.67
N ARG A 13 9.88 8.44 -15.27
CA ARG A 13 11.15 8.32 -16.02
C ARG A 13 10.99 8.83 -17.44
N GLN A 14 12.08 9.37 -17.97
CA GLN A 14 12.18 9.82 -19.34
C GLN A 14 13.33 9.09 -20.04
N GLN A 15 13.06 8.57 -21.22
CA GLN A 15 14.06 7.92 -22.05
C GLN A 15 14.04 8.45 -23.48
N GLN A 16 15.20 8.80 -24.02
CA GLN A 16 15.33 9.14 -25.43
C GLN A 16 15.38 7.86 -26.26
N THR A 17 14.50 7.74 -27.23
CA THR A 17 14.45 6.63 -28.19
C THR A 17 14.64 7.15 -29.61
N SER A 18 14.78 6.26 -30.59
CA SER A 18 14.81 6.61 -32.01
C SER A 18 13.52 7.29 -32.49
N GLY A 19 12.39 7.01 -31.83
CA GLY A 19 11.07 7.60 -32.13
C GLY A 19 10.76 8.88 -31.37
N GLY A 20 11.69 9.37 -30.50
CA GLY A 20 11.49 10.56 -29.67
C GLY A 20 11.63 10.27 -28.18
N ARG A 21 11.21 11.23 -27.34
CA ARG A 21 11.22 11.08 -25.89
C ARG A 21 9.99 10.29 -25.43
N VAL A 22 10.21 9.25 -24.64
CA VAL A 22 9.16 8.44 -24.02
C VAL A 22 9.18 8.67 -22.52
N CYS A 23 7.99 8.87 -21.94
CA CYS A 23 7.77 8.95 -20.50
C CYS A 23 7.05 7.69 -20.03
N PHE A 24 7.45 7.16 -18.90
CA PHE A 24 6.83 5.98 -18.27
C PHE A 24 6.94 6.05 -16.75
N PRO A 25 6.03 5.37 -16.00
CA PRO A 25 6.08 5.38 -14.55
C PRO A 25 7.28 4.58 -14.05
N ASP A 26 7.84 4.99 -12.94
CA ASP A 26 8.88 4.23 -12.27
C ASP A 26 8.32 2.98 -11.60
N THR A 27 9.13 1.94 -11.48
CA THR A 27 8.82 0.69 -10.79
C THR A 27 9.99 0.29 -9.91
N LEU A 28 9.73 -0.52 -8.89
CA LEU A 28 10.72 -0.94 -7.93
C LEU A 28 10.64 -2.44 -7.68
N VAL A 29 11.76 -3.13 -7.71
CA VAL A 29 11.90 -4.48 -7.16
C VAL A 29 12.94 -4.46 -6.04
N GLY A 30 12.71 -5.24 -5.00
CA GLY A 30 13.62 -5.32 -3.86
C GLY A 30 13.47 -6.64 -3.11
N THR A 31 14.52 -7.02 -2.39
CA THR A 31 14.54 -8.26 -1.59
C THR A 31 13.94 -8.07 -0.18
N ASP A 32 13.64 -6.84 0.20
CA ASP A 32 13.06 -6.51 1.49
C ASP A 32 11.54 -6.76 1.48
N SER A 33 11.01 -7.39 2.51
CA SER A 33 9.56 -7.59 2.70
C SER A 33 8.77 -6.27 2.76
N HIS A 34 9.46 -5.15 3.08
CA HIS A 34 8.86 -3.81 3.10
C HIS A 34 8.98 -3.05 1.77
N THR A 35 9.47 -3.66 0.71
CA THR A 35 9.52 -3.05 -0.63
C THR A 35 8.15 -2.52 -1.08
N THR A 36 7.08 -3.18 -0.67
CA THR A 36 5.70 -2.79 -0.98
C THR A 36 5.28 -1.44 -0.42
N MET A 37 6.01 -0.87 0.54
CA MET A 37 5.70 0.46 1.09
C MET A 37 5.67 1.55 0.01
N ILE A 38 6.43 1.41 -1.06
CA ILE A 38 6.46 2.35 -2.19
C ILE A 38 5.13 2.42 -2.96
N ASN A 39 4.26 1.41 -2.82
CA ASN A 39 2.95 1.39 -3.46
C ASN A 39 2.05 2.54 -3.00
N ALA A 40 2.35 3.12 -1.83
CA ALA A 40 1.62 4.27 -1.28
C ALA A 40 1.69 5.53 -2.14
N VAL A 41 2.71 5.64 -2.98
CA VAL A 41 2.95 6.79 -3.88
C VAL A 41 2.65 6.48 -5.34
N GLY A 42 1.90 5.42 -5.62
CA GLY A 42 1.50 5.05 -6.97
C GLY A 42 2.60 4.35 -7.78
N VAL A 43 3.59 3.78 -7.10
CA VAL A 43 4.67 3.02 -7.73
C VAL A 43 4.41 1.52 -7.55
N VAL A 44 4.50 0.77 -8.64
CA VAL A 44 4.47 -0.69 -8.59
C VAL A 44 5.80 -1.18 -7.99
N GLY A 45 5.77 -1.52 -6.71
CA GLY A 45 6.90 -2.08 -5.98
C GLY A 45 6.62 -3.52 -5.58
N TRP A 46 7.55 -4.41 -5.89
CA TRP A 46 7.41 -5.84 -5.68
C TRP A 46 8.57 -6.41 -4.89
N GLY A 47 8.27 -7.11 -3.79
CA GLY A 47 9.24 -7.91 -3.07
C GLY A 47 9.56 -9.19 -3.84
N VAL A 48 10.83 -9.38 -4.20
CA VAL A 48 11.32 -10.52 -4.98
C VAL A 48 12.39 -11.28 -4.22
N GLY A 49 12.69 -12.50 -4.65
CA GLY A 49 13.84 -13.25 -4.15
C GLY A 49 15.18 -12.64 -4.58
N GLY A 50 16.28 -13.08 -3.95
CA GLY A 50 17.61 -12.56 -4.25
C GLY A 50 18.02 -12.76 -5.70
N ILE A 51 17.68 -13.90 -6.30
CA ILE A 51 18.01 -14.24 -7.69
C ILE A 51 17.28 -13.32 -8.68
N GLU A 52 16.00 -13.04 -8.45
CA GLU A 52 15.22 -12.12 -9.28
C GLU A 52 15.73 -10.68 -9.16
N ALA A 53 16.13 -10.27 -7.95
CA ALA A 53 16.73 -8.94 -7.75
C ALA A 53 18.08 -8.82 -8.46
N GLU A 54 18.92 -9.85 -8.40
CA GLU A 54 20.19 -9.90 -9.13
C GLU A 54 19.96 -9.84 -10.64
N ALA A 55 18.99 -10.62 -11.17
CA ALA A 55 18.62 -10.58 -12.58
C ALA A 55 18.18 -9.16 -13.01
N ALA A 56 17.36 -8.49 -12.20
CA ALA A 56 16.92 -7.13 -12.47
C ALA A 56 18.10 -6.13 -12.47
N MET A 57 19.05 -6.25 -11.53
CA MET A 57 20.26 -5.41 -11.49
C MET A 57 21.16 -5.65 -12.73
N LEU A 58 21.17 -6.85 -13.29
CA LEU A 58 21.89 -7.18 -14.52
C LEU A 58 21.10 -6.83 -15.81
N GLY A 59 19.94 -6.19 -15.68
CA GLY A 59 19.10 -5.81 -16.82
C GLY A 59 18.34 -6.98 -17.46
N GLN A 60 18.22 -8.09 -16.76
CA GLN A 60 17.43 -9.23 -17.20
C GLN A 60 15.95 -9.04 -16.82
N PRO A 61 15.00 -9.52 -17.65
CA PRO A 61 13.59 -9.41 -17.33
C PRO A 61 13.19 -10.33 -16.17
N VAL A 62 12.33 -9.82 -15.28
CA VAL A 62 11.67 -10.61 -14.25
C VAL A 62 10.27 -10.97 -14.75
N TYR A 63 9.93 -12.24 -14.73
CA TYR A 63 8.65 -12.75 -15.21
C TYR A 63 7.74 -13.14 -14.05
N PHE A 64 6.48 -12.75 -14.14
CA PHE A 64 5.45 -13.18 -13.19
C PHE A 64 4.10 -13.32 -13.92
N LEU A 65 3.25 -14.17 -13.38
CA LEU A 65 1.88 -14.31 -13.88
C LEU A 65 1.08 -13.06 -13.51
N THR A 66 0.21 -12.61 -14.39
CA THR A 66 -0.72 -11.51 -14.09
C THR A 66 -1.59 -11.91 -12.90
N PRO A 67 -1.50 -11.21 -11.76
CA PRO A 67 -2.28 -11.55 -10.58
C PRO A 67 -3.72 -11.05 -10.68
N ASP A 68 -4.62 -11.67 -9.93
CA ASP A 68 -5.91 -11.07 -9.63
C ASP A 68 -5.74 -9.77 -8.83
N VAL A 69 -6.65 -8.82 -9.04
CA VAL A 69 -6.67 -7.55 -8.31
C VAL A 69 -7.89 -7.50 -7.41
N VAL A 70 -7.64 -7.39 -6.11
CA VAL A 70 -8.67 -7.20 -5.09
C VAL A 70 -8.78 -5.72 -4.75
N GLY A 71 -9.90 -5.11 -5.08
CA GLY A 71 -10.19 -3.73 -4.70
C GLY A 71 -10.67 -3.63 -3.25
N VAL A 72 -10.10 -2.71 -2.48
CA VAL A 72 -10.54 -2.39 -1.11
C VAL A 72 -11.14 -1.00 -1.11
N GLU A 73 -12.47 -0.94 -1.06
CA GLU A 73 -13.20 0.32 -0.96
C GLU A 73 -13.13 0.85 0.47
N LEU A 74 -12.42 1.95 0.65
CA LEU A 74 -12.39 2.67 1.91
C LEU A 74 -13.44 3.78 1.88
N VAL A 75 -14.35 3.78 2.87
CA VAL A 75 -15.37 4.82 3.01
C VAL A 75 -15.25 5.51 4.37
N GLY A 76 -15.86 6.70 4.48
CA GLY A 76 -15.78 7.48 5.71
C GLY A 76 -14.38 8.00 6.03
N ARG A 77 -14.10 8.22 7.31
CA ARG A 77 -12.79 8.69 7.81
C ARG A 77 -12.49 8.12 9.18
N LEU A 78 -11.20 8.06 9.51
CA LEU A 78 -10.77 7.68 10.86
C LEU A 78 -11.31 8.68 11.89
N ARG A 79 -11.76 8.15 13.02
CA ARG A 79 -12.18 8.96 14.16
C ARG A 79 -10.97 9.55 14.89
N GLU A 80 -11.18 10.61 15.61
CA GLU A 80 -10.16 11.17 16.49
C GLU A 80 -9.68 10.11 17.51
N GLY A 81 -8.37 10.04 17.72
CA GLY A 81 -7.73 9.05 18.60
C GLY A 81 -7.44 7.68 17.95
N VAL A 82 -7.91 7.44 16.73
CA VAL A 82 -7.58 6.23 15.94
C VAL A 82 -6.36 6.52 15.07
N THR A 83 -5.39 5.62 15.09
CA THR A 83 -4.10 5.76 14.40
C THR A 83 -4.04 4.95 13.11
N ALA A 84 -3.01 5.21 12.29
CA ALA A 84 -2.71 4.36 11.12
C ALA A 84 -2.38 2.92 11.52
N THR A 85 -1.85 2.70 12.73
CA THR A 85 -1.60 1.35 13.26
C THR A 85 -2.91 0.59 13.49
N ASP A 86 -3.92 1.23 14.08
CA ASP A 86 -5.23 0.60 14.29
C ASP A 86 -5.88 0.23 12.95
N LEU A 87 -5.76 1.13 11.97
CA LEU A 87 -6.24 0.91 10.60
C LEU A 87 -5.53 -0.31 9.97
N VAL A 88 -4.21 -0.35 9.99
CA VAL A 88 -3.47 -1.43 9.31
C VAL A 88 -3.68 -2.78 9.98
N LEU A 89 -3.82 -2.84 11.29
CA LEU A 89 -4.15 -4.09 12.00
C LEU A 89 -5.54 -4.58 11.60
N THR A 90 -6.53 -3.69 11.53
CA THR A 90 -7.89 -4.03 11.08
C THR A 90 -7.91 -4.51 9.62
N VAL A 91 -7.19 -3.83 8.73
CA VAL A 91 -7.06 -4.24 7.32
C VAL A 91 -6.35 -5.58 7.20
N THR A 92 -5.30 -5.82 7.99
CA THR A 92 -4.55 -7.09 7.98
C THR A 92 -5.44 -8.25 8.40
N GLU A 93 -6.21 -8.10 9.46
CA GLU A 93 -7.21 -9.11 9.89
C GLU A 93 -8.24 -9.35 8.78
N LEU A 94 -8.88 -8.29 8.28
CA LEU A 94 -9.88 -8.35 7.22
C LEU A 94 -9.37 -9.09 5.98
N LEU A 95 -8.23 -8.69 5.44
CA LEU A 95 -7.69 -9.26 4.20
C LEU A 95 -7.16 -10.69 4.38
N ARG A 96 -6.67 -11.04 5.57
CA ARG A 96 -6.36 -12.45 5.89
C ARG A 96 -7.61 -13.32 5.82
N HIS A 97 -8.73 -12.87 6.36
CA HIS A 97 -10.00 -13.59 6.25
C HIS A 97 -10.47 -13.69 4.78
N GLN A 98 -10.19 -12.68 3.97
CA GLN A 98 -10.52 -12.66 2.54
C GLN A 98 -9.56 -13.50 1.67
N LYS A 99 -8.49 -14.07 2.23
CA LYS A 99 -7.55 -14.95 1.51
C LYS A 99 -6.96 -14.31 0.26
N VAL A 100 -6.36 -13.13 0.40
CA VAL A 100 -5.76 -12.35 -0.70
C VAL A 100 -4.34 -12.79 -1.07
N VAL A 101 -3.95 -14.01 -0.69
CA VAL A 101 -2.59 -14.53 -0.96
C VAL A 101 -2.31 -14.55 -2.46
N GLY A 102 -1.20 -13.95 -2.87
CA GLY A 102 -0.75 -13.92 -4.25
C GLY A 102 -1.52 -12.96 -5.16
N THR A 103 -2.42 -12.14 -4.61
CA THR A 103 -3.15 -11.11 -5.36
C THR A 103 -2.50 -9.74 -5.19
N PHE A 104 -2.84 -8.80 -6.06
CA PHE A 104 -2.66 -7.38 -5.80
C PHE A 104 -3.85 -6.87 -5.00
N VAL A 105 -3.58 -6.01 -4.03
CA VAL A 105 -4.61 -5.23 -3.33
C VAL A 105 -4.49 -3.79 -3.79
N GLU A 106 -5.61 -3.20 -4.20
CA GLU A 106 -5.69 -1.79 -4.59
C GLU A 106 -6.73 -1.08 -3.74
N TYR A 107 -6.32 0.02 -3.11
CA TYR A 107 -7.19 0.81 -2.24
C TYR A 107 -7.86 1.94 -3.03
N TYR A 108 -9.15 2.10 -2.88
CA TYR A 108 -9.95 3.11 -3.57
C TYR A 108 -11.08 3.63 -2.70
N GLY A 109 -11.92 4.52 -3.24
CA GLY A 109 -13.04 5.12 -2.53
C GLY A 109 -12.69 6.41 -1.79
N GLU A 110 -13.71 7.12 -1.33
CA GLU A 110 -13.57 8.42 -0.69
C GLU A 110 -12.71 8.39 0.58
N GLY A 111 -12.77 7.30 1.35
CA GLY A 111 -11.97 7.11 2.55
C GLY A 111 -10.47 7.07 2.25
N ALA A 112 -10.06 6.47 1.12
CA ALA A 112 -8.65 6.44 0.71
C ALA A 112 -8.10 7.86 0.47
N SER A 113 -8.91 8.77 -0.04
CA SER A 113 -8.55 10.17 -0.23
C SER A 113 -8.36 10.94 1.08
N THR A 114 -8.92 10.47 2.19
CA THR A 114 -8.74 11.11 3.51
C THR A 114 -7.39 10.80 4.14
N LEU A 115 -6.79 9.65 3.80
CA LEU A 115 -5.51 9.19 4.33
C LEU A 115 -4.35 10.05 3.82
N THR A 116 -3.38 10.32 4.69
CA THR A 116 -2.09 10.90 4.29
C THR A 116 -1.26 9.88 3.54
N VAL A 117 -0.21 10.31 2.83
CA VAL A 117 0.72 9.37 2.17
C VAL A 117 1.40 8.46 3.18
N THR A 118 1.71 8.94 4.37
CA THR A 118 2.31 8.14 5.44
C THR A 118 1.36 7.08 5.99
N ASP A 119 0.06 7.36 6.09
CA ASP A 119 -0.96 6.37 6.46
C ASP A 119 -1.08 5.29 5.38
N ARG A 120 -1.13 5.71 4.10
CA ARG A 120 -1.12 4.78 2.94
C ARG A 120 0.13 3.92 2.94
N ALA A 121 1.29 4.50 3.26
CA ALA A 121 2.55 3.80 3.34
C ALA A 121 2.53 2.70 4.42
N THR A 122 1.89 2.97 5.56
CA THR A 122 1.71 1.97 6.62
C THR A 122 0.88 0.77 6.14
N LEU A 123 -0.20 1.03 5.39
CA LEU A 123 -1.04 -0.03 4.78
C LEU A 123 -0.27 -0.82 3.71
N ALA A 124 0.41 -0.12 2.80
CA ALA A 124 1.19 -0.73 1.73
C ALA A 124 2.35 -1.57 2.28
N ASN A 125 3.00 -1.10 3.35
CA ASN A 125 4.12 -1.78 4.01
C ASN A 125 3.74 -3.16 4.54
N MET A 126 2.52 -3.34 5.03
CA MET A 126 2.04 -4.59 5.59
C MET A 126 1.37 -5.53 4.57
N ALA A 127 1.59 -5.32 3.26
CA ALA A 127 1.08 -6.22 2.24
C ALA A 127 1.50 -7.69 2.45
N PRO A 128 2.76 -8.01 2.80
CA PRO A 128 3.16 -9.37 3.12
C PRO A 128 2.40 -9.95 4.32
N GLU A 129 2.11 -9.15 5.35
CA GLU A 129 1.42 -9.59 6.55
C GLU A 129 -0.04 -9.97 6.26
N TYR A 130 -0.76 -9.24 5.42
CA TYR A 130 -2.08 -9.70 4.97
C TYR A 130 -2.03 -10.69 3.81
N GLY A 131 -0.85 -10.96 3.25
CA GLY A 131 -0.59 -12.02 2.29
C GLY A 131 -0.67 -11.59 0.83
N ALA A 132 -0.89 -10.32 0.54
CA ALA A 132 -0.91 -9.80 -0.81
C ALA A 132 0.51 -9.53 -1.33
N THR A 133 0.63 -9.47 -2.65
CA THR A 133 1.91 -9.13 -3.30
C THR A 133 2.19 -7.63 -3.23
N MET A 134 1.16 -6.80 -3.20
CA MET A 134 1.26 -5.35 -3.01
C MET A 134 -0.01 -4.77 -2.39
N GLY A 135 0.10 -3.57 -1.83
CA GLY A 135 -1.02 -2.76 -1.35
C GLY A 135 -0.97 -1.37 -2.00
N PHE A 136 -1.56 -1.23 -3.17
CA PHE A 136 -1.40 -0.10 -4.06
C PHE A 136 -2.39 1.02 -3.76
N PHE A 137 -1.90 2.27 -3.82
CA PHE A 137 -2.72 3.48 -3.79
C PHE A 137 -2.54 4.26 -5.09
N PRO A 138 -3.62 4.68 -5.73
CA PRO A 138 -3.57 5.57 -6.88
C PRO A 138 -2.93 6.93 -6.54
N VAL A 139 -2.35 7.57 -7.57
CA VAL A 139 -1.73 8.89 -7.45
C VAL A 139 -2.80 9.97 -7.34
N ASP A 140 -2.66 10.85 -6.36
CA ASP A 140 -3.52 12.03 -6.20
C ASP A 140 -2.71 13.28 -5.78
N HIS A 141 -3.40 14.38 -5.49
CA HIS A 141 -2.77 15.62 -5.03
C HIS A 141 -1.93 15.45 -3.76
N LYS A 142 -2.28 14.51 -2.88
CA LYS A 142 -1.49 14.24 -1.67
C LYS A 142 -0.15 13.60 -2.03
N THR A 143 -0.12 12.73 -3.05
CA THR A 143 1.12 12.15 -3.56
C THR A 143 2.03 13.22 -4.14
N VAL A 144 1.49 14.12 -4.97
CA VAL A 144 2.26 15.26 -5.53
C VAL A 144 2.78 16.18 -4.43
N ASN A 145 1.95 16.48 -3.43
CA ASN A 145 2.36 17.31 -2.30
C ASN A 145 3.45 16.63 -1.45
N TYR A 146 3.37 15.32 -1.27
CA TYR A 146 4.43 14.54 -0.60
C TYR A 146 5.77 14.68 -1.34
N LEU A 147 5.79 14.51 -2.66
CA LEU A 147 7.01 14.70 -3.46
C LEU A 147 7.59 16.10 -3.30
N ARG A 148 6.73 17.13 -3.37
CA ARG A 148 7.13 18.52 -3.20
C ARG A 148 7.73 18.79 -1.82
N THR A 149 7.11 18.28 -0.75
CA THR A 149 7.56 18.50 0.63
C THR A 149 8.77 17.67 1.01
N THR A 150 9.09 16.63 0.25
CA THR A 150 10.27 15.78 0.45
C THR A 150 11.45 16.12 -0.47
N GLY A 151 11.36 17.24 -1.19
CA GLY A 151 12.52 17.85 -1.88
C GLY A 151 12.63 17.57 -3.37
N HIS A 152 11.60 16.98 -4.02
CA HIS A 152 11.55 16.93 -5.48
C HIS A 152 11.37 18.34 -6.06
N SER A 153 11.97 18.57 -7.23
CA SER A 153 11.82 19.84 -7.92
C SER A 153 10.37 20.08 -8.36
N GLU A 154 9.95 21.34 -8.47
CA GLU A 154 8.60 21.63 -8.97
C GLU A 154 8.39 21.08 -10.39
N ALA A 155 9.42 21.10 -11.23
CA ALA A 155 9.37 20.53 -12.58
C ALA A 155 9.12 19.00 -12.55
N ASP A 156 9.71 18.27 -11.60
CA ASP A 156 9.45 16.84 -11.44
C ASP A 156 8.03 16.58 -10.93
N CYS A 157 7.54 17.39 -9.99
CA CYS A 157 6.18 17.31 -9.49
C CYS A 157 5.14 17.60 -10.58
N GLU A 158 5.36 18.63 -11.40
CA GLU A 158 4.50 18.96 -12.54
C GLU A 158 4.51 17.85 -13.60
N LEU A 159 5.68 17.31 -13.93
CA LEU A 159 5.79 16.19 -14.87
C LEU A 159 5.04 14.96 -14.36
N PHE A 160 5.21 14.65 -13.08
CA PHE A 160 4.53 13.52 -12.43
C PHE A 160 3.01 13.66 -12.52
N GLU A 161 2.47 14.81 -12.12
CA GLU A 161 1.03 15.06 -12.18
C GLU A 161 0.53 15.05 -13.62
N ALA A 162 1.21 15.73 -14.55
CA ALA A 162 0.82 15.78 -15.95
C ALA A 162 0.79 14.40 -16.61
N TYR A 163 1.77 13.56 -16.30
CA TYR A 163 1.82 12.19 -16.81
C TYR A 163 0.60 11.38 -16.37
N PHE A 164 0.33 11.31 -15.06
CA PHE A 164 -0.79 10.52 -14.54
C PHE A 164 -2.15 11.06 -14.99
N ARG A 165 -2.30 12.39 -15.17
CA ARG A 165 -3.49 12.98 -15.77
C ARG A 165 -3.66 12.59 -17.24
N ALA A 166 -2.59 12.63 -18.03
CA ALA A 166 -2.62 12.26 -19.44
C ALA A 166 -2.96 10.78 -19.66
N GLN A 167 -2.57 9.93 -18.70
CA GLN A 167 -2.91 8.49 -18.70
C GLN A 167 -4.32 8.20 -18.15
N GLY A 168 -5.05 9.17 -17.61
CA GLY A 168 -6.33 8.97 -16.95
C GLY A 168 -6.22 8.22 -15.61
N LEU A 169 -5.03 8.24 -14.99
CA LEU A 169 -4.71 7.52 -13.75
C LEU A 169 -4.54 8.45 -12.54
N PHE A 170 -4.91 9.72 -12.67
CA PHE A 170 -4.81 10.68 -11.58
C PHE A 170 -6.11 10.80 -10.79
N GLY A 171 -6.03 10.66 -9.49
CA GLY A 171 -7.16 10.70 -8.56
C GLY A 171 -7.48 9.32 -7.99
N ILE A 172 -8.14 9.34 -6.84
CA ILE A 172 -8.62 8.09 -6.21
C ILE A 172 -9.93 7.69 -6.90
N PRO A 173 -10.03 6.47 -7.47
CA PRO A 173 -11.25 5.98 -8.08
C PRO A 173 -12.40 5.86 -7.08
N HIS A 174 -13.63 6.03 -7.55
CA HIS A 174 -14.84 5.76 -6.79
C HIS A 174 -15.41 4.37 -7.09
N GLY A 175 -16.31 3.89 -6.25
CA GLY A 175 -16.98 2.61 -6.46
C GLY A 175 -17.64 2.52 -7.85
N GLY A 176 -17.42 1.40 -8.52
CA GLY A 176 -17.94 1.13 -9.87
C GLY A 176 -17.16 1.73 -11.04
N GLN A 177 -16.08 2.45 -10.80
CA GLN A 177 -15.21 2.98 -11.88
C GLN A 177 -14.19 1.96 -12.40
N ILE A 178 -13.82 1.00 -11.58
CA ILE A 178 -12.88 -0.07 -11.92
C ILE A 178 -13.54 -1.41 -11.67
N ASP A 179 -13.38 -2.34 -12.61
CA ASP A 179 -13.86 -3.72 -12.51
C ASP A 179 -12.75 -4.58 -11.91
N TYR A 180 -12.77 -4.76 -10.59
CA TYR A 180 -11.84 -5.60 -9.86
C TYR A 180 -12.25 -7.07 -9.93
N SER A 181 -11.29 -8.00 -9.83
CA SER A 181 -11.59 -9.44 -9.71
C SER A 181 -12.50 -9.72 -8.50
N ARG A 182 -12.35 -8.93 -7.45
CA ARG A 182 -13.17 -8.95 -6.24
C ARG A 182 -13.07 -7.61 -5.51
N SER A 183 -14.14 -7.21 -4.85
CA SER A 183 -14.14 -5.99 -4.01
C SER A 183 -14.48 -6.31 -2.56
N VAL A 184 -13.82 -5.60 -1.65
CA VAL A 184 -14.06 -5.63 -0.20
C VAL A 184 -14.30 -4.19 0.25
N ARG A 185 -15.24 -3.97 1.16
CA ARG A 185 -15.56 -2.63 1.68
C ARG A 185 -15.21 -2.52 3.16
N LEU A 186 -14.58 -1.40 3.54
CA LEU A 186 -14.25 -1.07 4.91
C LEU A 186 -14.64 0.38 5.22
N ASP A 187 -15.46 0.57 6.25
CA ASP A 187 -15.79 1.88 6.78
C ASP A 187 -14.76 2.28 7.84
N LEU A 188 -13.98 3.31 7.54
CA LEU A 188 -12.94 3.83 8.42
C LEU A 188 -13.48 4.33 9.77
N SER A 189 -14.74 4.73 9.82
CA SER A 189 -15.38 5.21 11.05
C SER A 189 -15.65 4.11 12.09
N THR A 190 -15.61 2.84 11.65
CA THR A 190 -15.82 1.67 12.53
C THR A 190 -14.55 1.19 13.22
N ILE A 191 -13.39 1.69 12.79
CA ILE A 191 -12.10 1.27 13.33
C ILE A 191 -11.95 1.79 14.76
N VAL A 192 -11.44 0.92 15.63
CA VAL A 192 -11.20 1.21 17.03
C VAL A 192 -9.73 0.97 17.40
N PRO A 193 -9.23 1.62 18.46
CA PRO A 193 -7.89 1.38 18.98
C PRO A 193 -7.67 -0.12 19.25
N SER A 194 -6.56 -0.64 18.76
CA SER A 194 -6.29 -2.08 18.72
C SER A 194 -4.80 -2.35 18.95
N LEU A 195 -4.51 -3.56 19.38
CA LEU A 195 -3.15 -4.08 19.52
C LEU A 195 -2.97 -5.31 18.65
N ALA A 196 -1.73 -5.53 18.21
CA ALA A 196 -1.37 -6.78 17.57
C ALA A 196 -1.51 -7.93 18.58
N GLY A 197 -1.96 -9.08 18.11
CA GLY A 197 -2.09 -10.27 18.95
C GLY A 197 -0.74 -10.87 19.32
N PRO A 198 -0.73 -11.83 20.25
CA PRO A 198 0.49 -12.36 20.85
C PRO A 198 1.35 -13.16 19.86
N LYS A 199 0.78 -13.69 18.78
CA LYS A 199 1.49 -14.52 17.80
C LYS A 199 1.69 -13.84 16.47
N ARG A 200 0.66 -13.17 15.94
CA ARG A 200 0.65 -12.61 14.58
C ARG A 200 -0.10 -11.28 14.53
N PRO A 201 0.26 -10.35 13.64
CA PRO A 201 -0.43 -9.06 13.51
C PRO A 201 -1.93 -9.19 13.23
N GLN A 202 -2.33 -10.21 12.48
CA GLN A 202 -3.74 -10.46 12.15
C GLN A 202 -4.57 -11.01 13.33
N ASP A 203 -3.94 -11.44 14.42
CA ASP A 203 -4.62 -11.83 15.66
C ASP A 203 -4.92 -10.55 16.47
N ARG A 204 -5.56 -9.56 15.84
CA ARG A 204 -5.86 -8.24 16.41
C ARG A 204 -6.74 -8.35 17.65
N VAL A 205 -6.42 -7.56 18.66
CA VAL A 205 -7.21 -7.44 19.89
C VAL A 205 -7.63 -5.99 20.06
N GLU A 206 -8.93 -5.74 20.21
CA GLU A 206 -9.43 -4.40 20.53
C GLU A 206 -8.99 -4.01 21.95
N LEU A 207 -8.62 -2.75 22.12
CA LEU A 207 -8.06 -2.27 23.40
C LEU A 207 -8.95 -2.57 24.62
N PRO A 208 -10.30 -2.45 24.54
CA PRO A 208 -11.17 -2.80 25.66
C PRO A 208 -11.15 -4.29 26.04
N GLU A 209 -10.81 -5.18 25.11
CA GLU A 209 -10.81 -6.62 25.33
C GLU A 209 -9.47 -7.16 25.84
N MET A 210 -8.44 -6.32 25.88
CA MET A 210 -7.06 -6.74 26.18
C MET A 210 -6.96 -7.48 27.52
N ALA A 211 -7.61 -7.01 28.57
CA ALA A 211 -7.54 -7.63 29.89
C ALA A 211 -8.14 -9.07 29.88
N SER A 212 -9.27 -9.26 29.20
CA SER A 212 -9.92 -10.58 29.11
C SER A 212 -9.10 -11.54 28.27
N VAL A 213 -8.58 -11.10 27.14
CA VAL A 213 -7.73 -11.90 26.26
C VAL A 213 -6.42 -12.29 26.97
N PHE A 214 -5.79 -11.34 27.65
CA PHE A 214 -4.58 -11.63 28.44
C PHE A 214 -4.84 -12.69 29.51
N ASN A 215 -5.88 -12.54 30.31
CA ASN A 215 -6.23 -13.49 31.34
C ASN A 215 -6.52 -14.89 30.75
N THR A 216 -7.24 -14.96 29.63
CA THR A 216 -7.52 -16.25 28.95
C THR A 216 -6.26 -16.96 28.48
N LEU A 217 -5.29 -16.20 27.94
CA LEU A 217 -4.06 -16.76 27.40
C LEU A 217 -3.05 -17.19 28.47
N PHE A 218 -3.02 -16.50 29.61
CA PHE A 218 -1.97 -16.68 30.61
C PHE A 218 -2.46 -17.28 31.94
N SER A 219 -3.77 -17.33 32.21
CA SER A 219 -4.29 -18.05 33.40
C SER A 219 -4.15 -19.57 33.30
N ALA A 220 -3.85 -20.11 32.14
CA ALA A 220 -3.60 -21.55 31.96
C ALA A 220 -2.16 -21.99 32.29
N VAL A 221 -1.32 -21.09 32.80
CA VAL A 221 0.10 -21.38 33.11
C VAL A 221 0.31 -21.75 34.58
N GLU A 222 -0.73 -21.69 35.43
CA GLU A 222 -0.66 -22.02 36.84
C GLU A 222 -1.25 -23.39 37.19
N ALA A 223 -1.32 -24.35 36.26
CA ALA A 223 -1.79 -25.71 36.54
C ALA A 223 -0.73 -26.76 36.18
#